data_3c031e0d0b7fc92d5c9a7f026ce54e35
#
_entry.id   3c031e0d0b7fc92d5c9a7f026ce54e35
#
_cell.length_a   1.000
_cell.length_b   1.000
_cell.length_c   1.000
_cell.angle_alpha   90.00
_cell.angle_beta   90.00
_cell.angle_gamma   90.00
#
_symmetry.space_group_name_H-M   'P 1'
#
loop_
_entity.id
_entity.type
_entity.pdbx_description
1 polymer ?
#
loop_
_entity_poly.entity_id
_entity_poly.type
_entity_poly.pdbx_seq_one_letter_code
_entity_poly.pdbx_strand_id
1 'polypeptide(L)'
;MQIPVLSGVYLSAGAPDVRLSYPVNMVPTPVPSGISQGYLRPGDGLVQVGSVPDGVSGVCRGAINWDGVLYVVIGANLYSISAVGAYTDLGSVGDGGPVRMVYSFDRLAIASSGSLYYYDGATLSQVTDPDLGVVLDVVFLDGYFCVTDGEFIAVTELADPTSVLPFKYGSSEIDPDPVVALLTIRNEQIAVNRYTIEMFDNVGGSNYPFQRVDGAQIMRGAIGPKAACVFEESVAFIGSGRNEQPGVYVGNNGSSQKISTVEVDRILATFTEQQLALAVLETRNDNAHSHLYMHLPDRTLVFDASASKAVEAAVWFTLTSSLVGFGQYRARYFVWAYDRWCLCDPGSARVGRADQTVSTHWGDAVRWEFATTFAYNEGKGAIVNAIELVAITGRSALGVDPTISTSYTTDGVQWSQPRTINAGTLGARAQRLCWRKQGFMRNYRAQRFQGTSDAHLAVMRLEVGLEGLAY
;
A
#
# COMPACT_ATOMS: atom_id res chain seq x y z
N MET A 1 -6.44 -14.36 -31.31
CA MET A 1 -7.25 -13.51 -30.41
C MET A 1 -6.36 -12.92 -29.34
N GLN A 2 -6.47 -11.64 -29.05
CA GLN A 2 -5.78 -10.98 -27.96
C GLN A 2 -6.68 -11.00 -26.72
N ILE A 3 -6.09 -11.24 -25.54
CA ILE A 3 -6.83 -11.23 -24.27
C ILE A 3 -6.16 -10.24 -23.35
N PRO A 4 -6.93 -9.31 -22.73
CA PRO A 4 -6.39 -8.37 -21.74
C PRO A 4 -5.76 -9.09 -20.55
N VAL A 5 -4.68 -8.51 -20.01
CA VAL A 5 -3.94 -9.09 -18.88
C VAL A 5 -3.91 -8.20 -17.62
N LEU A 6 -4.43 -6.96 -17.71
CA LEU A 6 -4.38 -6.01 -16.59
C LEU A 6 -5.28 -6.41 -15.41
N SER A 7 -6.40 -7.05 -15.68
CA SER A 7 -7.27 -7.61 -14.65
C SER A 7 -7.93 -8.89 -15.15
N GLY A 8 -8.22 -9.80 -14.25
CA GLY A 8 -8.90 -11.05 -14.55
C GLY A 8 -10.24 -11.15 -13.85
N VAL A 9 -11.00 -12.18 -14.19
CA VAL A 9 -12.24 -12.54 -13.51
C VAL A 9 -12.26 -14.03 -13.21
N TYR A 10 -12.98 -14.42 -12.17
CA TYR A 10 -13.21 -15.83 -11.82
C TYR A 10 -14.58 -16.00 -11.18
N LEU A 11 -15.04 -17.24 -11.08
CA LEU A 11 -16.19 -17.62 -10.28
C LEU A 11 -15.69 -18.35 -9.02
N SER A 12 -16.41 -18.21 -7.92
CA SER A 12 -16.10 -18.92 -6.68
C SER A 12 -17.30 -19.74 -6.27
N ALA A 13 -17.08 -20.97 -5.79
CA ALA A 13 -18.13 -21.75 -5.21
C ALA A 13 -18.78 -20.98 -4.04
N GLY A 14 -20.10 -20.82 -4.09
CA GLY A 14 -20.85 -20.05 -3.09
C GLY A 14 -20.88 -18.53 -3.31
N ALA A 15 -20.17 -17.99 -4.31
CA ALA A 15 -20.35 -16.58 -4.71
C ALA A 15 -21.56 -16.44 -5.66
N PRO A 16 -22.43 -15.46 -5.48
CA PRO A 16 -23.61 -15.28 -6.33
C PRO A 16 -23.27 -14.65 -7.70
N ASP A 17 -22.03 -14.19 -7.90
CA ASP A 17 -21.63 -13.38 -9.04
C ASP A 17 -20.17 -13.60 -9.43
N VAL A 18 -19.75 -12.92 -10.48
CA VAL A 18 -18.38 -12.93 -10.99
C VAL A 18 -17.45 -12.16 -10.05
N ARG A 19 -16.31 -12.76 -9.70
CA ARG A 19 -15.26 -12.20 -8.84
C ARG A 19 -14.16 -11.59 -9.68
N LEU A 20 -13.55 -10.51 -9.20
CA LEU A 20 -12.36 -9.92 -9.83
C LEU A 20 -11.10 -10.60 -9.30
N SER A 21 -10.16 -10.87 -10.21
CA SER A 21 -8.84 -11.39 -9.90
C SER A 21 -7.80 -10.31 -10.16
N TYR A 22 -7.20 -9.80 -9.09
CA TYR A 22 -6.12 -8.82 -9.21
C TYR A 22 -4.78 -9.51 -9.41
N PRO A 23 -3.87 -8.92 -10.22
CA PRO A 23 -2.51 -9.41 -10.32
C PRO A 23 -1.82 -9.44 -8.96
N VAL A 24 -1.02 -10.47 -8.70
CA VAL A 24 -0.24 -10.64 -7.47
C VAL A 24 1.23 -10.44 -7.80
N ASN A 25 1.90 -9.51 -7.11
CA ASN A 25 3.29 -9.13 -7.34
C ASN A 25 3.62 -8.77 -8.80
N MET A 26 2.59 -8.31 -9.52
CA MET A 26 2.68 -7.79 -10.88
C MET A 26 1.95 -6.44 -10.93
N VAL A 27 2.62 -5.41 -11.42
CA VAL A 27 2.10 -4.03 -11.45
C VAL A 27 1.52 -3.75 -12.84
N PRO A 28 0.21 -3.47 -12.96
CA PRO A 28 -0.39 -3.05 -14.20
C PRO A 28 0.15 -1.70 -14.65
N THR A 29 0.68 -1.62 -15.86
CA THR A 29 1.25 -0.40 -16.43
C THR A 29 0.57 -0.11 -17.77
N PRO A 30 -0.43 0.79 -17.83
CA PRO A 30 -1.06 1.20 -19.07
C PRO A 30 -0.07 1.95 -19.97
N VAL A 31 -0.18 1.72 -21.28
CA VAL A 31 0.63 2.40 -22.29
C VAL A 31 -0.29 2.89 -23.41
N PRO A 32 -0.30 4.20 -23.74
CA PRO A 32 -1.21 4.76 -24.72
C PRO A 32 -0.98 4.22 -26.14
N SER A 33 0.23 3.77 -26.44
CA SER A 33 0.62 3.23 -27.74
C SER A 33 1.56 2.03 -27.59
N GLY A 34 1.38 1.00 -28.41
CA GLY A 34 2.20 -0.20 -28.38
C GLY A 34 1.49 -1.41 -28.95
N ILE A 35 2.02 -2.59 -28.71
CA ILE A 35 1.41 -3.85 -29.16
C ILE A 35 0.21 -4.27 -28.31
N SER A 36 -0.01 -3.61 -27.18
CA SER A 36 -1.15 -3.80 -26.26
C SER A 36 -1.46 -2.48 -25.54
N GLN A 37 -2.63 -2.39 -24.91
CA GLN A 37 -3.04 -1.22 -24.10
C GLN A 37 -2.27 -1.07 -22.79
N GLY A 38 -1.29 -1.92 -22.53
CA GLY A 38 -0.48 -1.93 -21.33
C GLY A 38 0.26 -3.26 -21.17
N TYR A 39 1.03 -3.34 -20.11
CA TYR A 39 1.75 -4.54 -19.72
C TYR A 39 1.72 -4.74 -18.21
N LEU A 40 2.04 -5.93 -17.76
CA LEU A 40 2.30 -6.24 -16.35
C LEU A 40 3.81 -6.27 -16.15
N ARG A 41 4.33 -5.40 -15.31
CA ARG A 41 5.72 -5.47 -14.86
C ARG A 41 5.82 -6.23 -13.54
N PRO A 42 6.96 -6.84 -13.20
CA PRO A 42 7.18 -7.39 -11.87
C PRO A 42 7.03 -6.31 -10.80
N GLY A 43 6.55 -6.69 -9.62
CA GLY A 43 6.63 -5.86 -8.43
C GLY A 43 8.09 -5.54 -8.08
N ASP A 44 8.32 -4.40 -7.43
CA ASP A 44 9.66 -4.02 -7.01
C ASP A 44 10.19 -5.00 -5.97
N GLY A 45 11.46 -5.38 -6.11
CA GLY A 45 12.17 -6.17 -5.11
C GLY A 45 12.49 -5.36 -3.86
N LEU A 46 12.62 -6.05 -2.74
CA LEU A 46 12.99 -5.48 -1.45
C LEU A 46 14.44 -5.87 -1.16
N VAL A 47 15.33 -4.90 -1.27
CA VAL A 47 16.77 -5.11 -1.11
C VAL A 47 17.23 -4.48 0.19
N GLN A 48 17.84 -5.28 1.07
CA GLN A 48 18.40 -4.78 2.32
C GLN A 48 19.55 -3.80 2.06
N VAL A 49 19.61 -2.74 2.86
CA VAL A 49 20.70 -1.76 2.84
C VAL A 49 21.47 -1.85 4.15
N GLY A 50 22.75 -2.19 4.05
CA GLY A 50 23.57 -2.46 5.22
C GLY A 50 23.18 -3.75 5.95
N SER A 51 23.75 -3.95 7.13
CA SER A 51 23.41 -5.04 8.05
C SER A 51 22.81 -4.48 9.32
N VAL A 52 21.82 -5.18 9.88
CA VAL A 52 21.29 -4.84 11.20
C VAL A 52 22.40 -5.12 12.23
N PRO A 53 22.81 -4.11 13.04
CA PRO A 53 23.85 -4.32 14.04
C PRO A 53 23.39 -5.26 15.16
N ASP A 54 24.34 -5.93 15.80
CA ASP A 54 24.08 -6.71 17.01
C ASP A 54 23.48 -5.82 18.10
N GLY A 55 22.43 -6.31 18.76
CA GLY A 55 21.70 -5.58 19.79
C GLY A 55 20.51 -4.76 19.28
N VAL A 56 20.40 -4.48 18.00
CA VAL A 56 19.19 -3.87 17.42
C VAL A 56 18.13 -4.94 17.21
N SER A 57 17.05 -4.84 17.96
CA SER A 57 15.97 -5.85 17.96
C SER A 57 14.60 -5.19 17.89
N GLY A 58 13.59 -5.97 17.52
CA GLY A 58 12.22 -5.52 17.35
C GLY A 58 11.85 -5.28 15.89
N VAL A 59 10.71 -4.65 15.67
CA VAL A 59 10.16 -4.35 14.34
C VAL A 59 10.24 -2.87 14.05
N CYS A 60 10.26 -2.51 12.78
CA CYS A 60 10.14 -1.12 12.37
C CYS A 60 8.72 -0.62 12.65
N ARG A 61 8.59 0.53 13.31
CA ARG A 61 7.33 1.13 13.77
C ARG A 61 6.99 2.43 13.06
N GLY A 62 7.94 3.06 12.39
CA GLY A 62 7.79 4.29 11.61
C GLY A 62 9.11 4.74 11.03
N ALA A 63 9.06 5.51 9.96
CA ALA A 63 10.22 6.11 9.32
C ALA A 63 9.89 7.47 8.73
N ILE A 64 10.87 8.37 8.66
CA ILE A 64 10.75 9.69 8.08
C ILE A 64 12.12 10.17 7.55
N ASN A 65 12.09 11.03 6.53
CA ASN A 65 13.25 11.78 6.11
C ASN A 65 13.18 13.19 6.73
N TRP A 66 14.17 13.54 7.50
CA TRP A 66 14.34 14.89 8.02
C TRP A 66 15.76 15.38 7.72
N ASP A 67 15.86 16.53 7.09
CA ASP A 67 17.11 17.16 6.65
C ASP A 67 18.05 16.20 5.85
N GLY A 68 17.45 15.39 4.96
CA GLY A 68 18.17 14.44 4.11
C GLY A 68 18.65 13.16 4.81
N VAL A 69 18.34 12.99 6.10
CA VAL A 69 18.69 11.79 6.88
C VAL A 69 17.43 10.95 7.11
N LEU A 70 17.58 9.64 6.93
CA LEU A 70 16.52 8.68 7.24
C LEU A 70 16.50 8.36 8.74
N TYR A 71 15.40 8.68 9.41
CA TYR A 71 15.13 8.32 10.79
C TYR A 71 14.11 7.19 10.86
N VAL A 72 14.35 6.18 11.69
CA VAL A 72 13.52 4.99 11.83
C VAL A 72 13.35 4.65 13.30
N VAL A 73 12.13 4.38 13.73
CA VAL A 73 11.86 3.79 15.05
C VAL A 73 11.84 2.28 14.90
N ILE A 74 12.76 1.60 15.63
CA ILE A 74 12.87 0.14 15.65
C ILE A 74 12.76 -0.34 17.10
N GLY A 75 11.78 -1.21 17.38
CA GLY A 75 11.48 -1.58 18.77
C GLY A 75 11.20 -0.34 19.61
N ALA A 76 11.95 -0.15 20.69
CA ALA A 76 11.79 0.98 21.59
C ALA A 76 12.63 2.21 21.21
N ASN A 77 13.55 2.14 20.25
CA ASN A 77 14.57 3.18 20.02
C ASN A 77 14.39 3.88 18.67
N LEU A 78 14.76 5.16 18.65
CA LEU A 78 14.97 5.95 17.45
C LEU A 78 16.39 5.72 16.91
N TYR A 79 16.49 5.48 15.61
CA TYR A 79 17.78 5.35 14.90
C TYR A 79 17.85 6.33 13.74
N SER A 80 19.04 6.88 13.48
CA SER A 80 19.37 7.44 12.17
C SER A 80 20.06 6.37 11.32
N ILE A 81 19.67 6.29 10.04
CA ILE A 81 20.20 5.30 9.09
C ILE A 81 20.91 6.03 7.96
N SER A 82 22.19 5.79 7.78
CA SER A 82 22.98 6.42 6.72
C SER A 82 22.66 5.86 5.33
N ALA A 83 23.12 6.53 4.28
CA ALA A 83 22.99 6.07 2.90
C ALA A 83 23.56 4.66 2.63
N VAL A 84 24.55 4.22 3.42
CA VAL A 84 25.15 2.89 3.31
C VAL A 84 24.51 1.88 4.27
N GLY A 85 23.49 2.30 5.06
CA GLY A 85 22.78 1.44 6.00
C GLY A 85 23.50 1.25 7.35
N ALA A 86 24.30 2.22 7.79
CA ALA A 86 24.82 2.25 9.15
C ALA A 86 23.76 2.83 10.09
N TYR A 87 23.55 2.15 11.23
CA TYR A 87 22.57 2.50 12.25
C TYR A 87 23.26 3.29 13.36
N THR A 88 22.69 4.40 13.79
CA THR A 88 23.12 5.16 14.97
C THR A 88 21.94 5.23 15.93
N ASP A 89 22.10 4.71 17.14
CA ASP A 89 21.07 4.78 18.19
C ASP A 89 21.03 6.21 18.76
N LEU A 90 19.85 6.80 18.80
CA LEU A 90 19.58 8.16 19.28
C LEU A 90 18.85 8.17 20.63
N GLY A 91 18.37 7.03 21.10
CA GLY A 91 17.71 6.88 22.39
C GLY A 91 16.32 6.27 22.30
N SER A 92 15.69 6.12 23.46
CA SER A 92 14.42 5.42 23.58
C SER A 92 13.22 6.36 23.45
N VAL A 93 12.21 5.91 22.68
CA VAL A 93 10.89 6.53 22.53
C VAL A 93 9.76 5.63 23.09
N GLY A 94 10.12 4.64 23.90
CA GLY A 94 9.19 3.63 24.41
C GLY A 94 8.80 2.60 23.37
N ASP A 95 8.31 1.45 23.83
CA ASP A 95 7.87 0.35 22.98
C ASP A 95 6.37 0.44 22.68
N GLY A 96 5.87 -0.25 21.65
CA GLY A 96 4.44 -0.27 21.32
C GLY A 96 4.12 -0.47 19.85
N GLY A 97 2.97 0.07 19.43
CA GLY A 97 2.47 0.03 18.07
C GLY A 97 3.19 1.00 17.10
N PRO A 98 2.66 1.19 15.88
CA PRO A 98 3.19 2.14 14.92
C PRO A 98 3.25 3.57 15.49
N VAL A 99 4.34 4.28 15.22
CA VAL A 99 4.53 5.67 15.65
C VAL A 99 4.07 6.66 14.59
N ARG A 100 3.78 7.90 15.01
CA ARG A 100 3.68 9.04 14.10
C ARG A 100 4.93 9.90 14.26
N MET A 101 5.50 10.30 13.12
CA MET A 101 6.67 11.14 13.06
C MET A 101 6.37 12.33 12.16
N VAL A 102 6.63 13.53 12.62
CA VAL A 102 6.54 14.76 11.86
C VAL A 102 7.72 15.67 12.25
N TYR A 103 8.03 16.65 11.44
CA TYR A 103 9.15 17.57 11.76
C TYR A 103 8.77 19.02 11.56
N SER A 104 9.43 19.88 12.31
CA SER A 104 9.55 21.30 12.06
C SER A 104 10.93 21.61 11.48
N PHE A 105 11.24 22.88 11.38
CA PHE A 105 12.53 23.36 10.89
C PHE A 105 13.70 22.87 11.76
N ASP A 106 13.49 22.79 13.08
CA ASP A 106 14.53 22.60 14.10
C ASP A 106 14.44 21.28 14.87
N ARG A 107 13.37 20.50 14.67
CA ARG A 107 13.20 19.25 15.42
C ARG A 107 12.27 18.25 14.75
N LEU A 108 12.50 16.99 15.09
CA LEU A 108 11.66 15.87 14.78
C LEU A 108 10.77 15.55 15.98
N ALA A 109 9.46 15.51 15.79
CA ALA A 109 8.48 15.12 16.80
C ALA A 109 8.03 13.67 16.56
N ILE A 110 7.91 12.89 17.63
CA ILE A 110 7.56 11.47 17.60
C ILE A 110 6.48 11.22 18.64
N ALA A 111 5.29 10.84 18.19
CA ALA A 111 4.23 10.31 19.05
C ALA A 111 4.41 8.80 19.15
N SER A 112 4.74 8.31 20.33
CA SER A 112 5.01 6.91 20.62
C SER A 112 4.58 6.56 22.03
N SER A 113 3.92 5.42 22.19
CA SER A 113 3.55 4.87 23.51
C SER A 113 2.74 5.82 24.40
N GLY A 114 1.91 6.68 23.78
CA GLY A 114 1.11 7.68 24.49
C GLY A 114 1.87 8.92 24.93
N SER A 115 3.12 9.11 24.49
CA SER A 115 3.99 10.23 24.84
C SER A 115 4.49 10.94 23.58
N LEU A 116 4.89 12.21 23.75
CA LEU A 116 5.53 13.03 22.72
C LEU A 116 7.02 13.12 23.01
N TYR A 117 7.83 12.89 22.02
CA TYR A 117 9.29 13.02 22.07
C TYR A 117 9.75 14.02 21.02
N TYR A 118 10.80 14.79 21.35
CA TYR A 118 11.50 15.64 20.40
C TYR A 118 12.95 15.25 20.26
N TYR A 119 13.43 15.23 19.01
CA TYR A 119 14.84 15.11 18.68
C TYR A 119 15.27 16.39 17.96
N ASP A 120 16.22 17.12 18.50
CA ASP A 120 16.69 18.43 18.00
C ASP A 120 17.94 18.34 17.09
N GLY A 121 18.28 17.13 16.64
CA GLY A 121 19.53 16.85 15.90
C GLY A 121 20.69 16.42 16.77
N ALA A 122 20.59 16.59 18.10
CA ALA A 122 21.62 16.19 19.05
C ALA A 122 21.06 15.34 20.21
N THR A 123 19.93 15.75 20.77
CA THR A 123 19.35 15.18 21.99
C THR A 123 17.91 14.73 21.75
N LEU A 124 17.58 13.53 22.18
CA LEU A 124 16.21 13.03 22.25
C LEU A 124 15.65 13.28 23.67
N SER A 125 14.51 13.94 23.76
CA SER A 125 13.85 14.24 25.02
C SER A 125 12.36 13.97 24.97
N GLN A 126 11.78 13.49 26.07
CA GLN A 126 10.33 13.37 26.24
C GLN A 126 9.74 14.70 26.72
N VAL A 127 8.60 15.08 26.17
CA VAL A 127 7.81 16.20 26.70
C VAL A 127 7.09 15.73 27.97
N THR A 128 7.31 16.46 29.06
CA THR A 128 6.80 16.09 30.39
C THR A 128 5.84 17.13 30.96
N ASP A 129 5.29 17.99 30.10
CA ASP A 129 4.28 18.98 30.50
C ASP A 129 3.02 18.26 31.03
N PRO A 130 2.55 18.56 32.23
CA PRO A 130 1.42 17.87 32.85
C PRO A 130 0.08 18.09 32.12
N ASP A 131 -0.03 19.18 31.34
CA ASP A 131 -1.23 19.51 30.59
C ASP A 131 -1.28 18.84 29.21
N LEU A 132 -0.21 18.16 28.78
CA LEU A 132 -0.14 17.47 27.49
C LEU A 132 -1.06 16.22 27.42
N GLY A 133 -1.18 15.48 28.53
CA GLY A 133 -1.95 14.23 28.56
C GLY A 133 -1.35 13.11 27.70
N VAL A 134 -2.22 12.19 27.25
CA VAL A 134 -1.84 11.09 26.36
C VAL A 134 -1.78 11.58 24.92
N VAL A 135 -0.71 11.25 24.21
CA VAL A 135 -0.52 11.62 22.79
C VAL A 135 -0.67 10.40 21.90
N LEU A 136 -1.76 10.36 21.14
CA LEU A 136 -2.05 9.27 20.19
C LEU A 136 -1.55 9.57 18.78
N ASP A 137 -1.60 10.85 18.37
CA ASP A 137 -1.12 11.29 17.06
C ASP A 137 -0.58 12.72 17.13
N VAL A 138 0.28 13.09 16.17
CA VAL A 138 0.87 14.42 16.08
C VAL A 138 1.00 14.86 14.64
N VAL A 139 0.72 16.15 14.38
CA VAL A 139 0.99 16.85 13.12
C VAL A 139 1.65 18.19 13.38
N PHE A 140 2.34 18.72 12.37
CA PHE A 140 2.94 20.05 12.43
C PHE A 140 2.26 20.95 11.41
N LEU A 141 1.80 22.12 11.87
CA LEU A 141 1.13 23.11 11.02
C LEU A 141 1.33 24.52 11.59
N ASP A 142 1.77 25.45 10.74
CA ASP A 142 1.92 26.90 11.06
C ASP A 142 2.73 27.19 12.34
N GLY A 143 3.74 26.37 12.62
CA GLY A 143 4.59 26.50 13.79
C GLY A 143 4.10 25.76 15.04
N TYR A 144 2.90 25.23 15.03
CA TYR A 144 2.34 24.42 16.12
C TYR A 144 2.56 22.92 15.89
N PHE A 145 2.89 22.18 16.94
CA PHE A 145 2.65 20.74 16.99
C PHE A 145 1.24 20.52 17.55
N CYS A 146 0.37 19.98 16.74
CA CYS A 146 -1.00 19.64 17.12
C CYS A 146 -1.04 18.15 17.48
N VAL A 147 -1.56 17.84 18.65
CA VAL A 147 -1.63 16.48 19.19
C VAL A 147 -3.06 16.13 19.55
N THR A 148 -3.38 14.84 19.60
CA THR A 148 -4.71 14.37 20.07
C THR A 148 -4.56 13.26 21.07
N ASP A 149 -5.46 13.25 22.05
CA ASP A 149 -5.69 12.16 23.00
C ASP A 149 -6.84 11.23 22.58
N GLY A 150 -7.49 11.54 21.45
CA GLY A 150 -8.67 10.82 20.92
C GLY A 150 -10.00 11.53 21.21
N GLU A 151 -10.05 12.47 22.14
CA GLU A 151 -11.21 13.29 22.46
C GLU A 151 -10.98 14.75 22.05
N PHE A 152 -9.82 15.30 22.41
CA PHE A 152 -9.44 16.65 22.14
C PHE A 152 -8.23 16.77 21.20
N ILE A 153 -8.06 17.95 20.64
CA ILE A 153 -6.89 18.33 19.87
C ILE A 153 -6.23 19.50 20.61
N ALA A 154 -5.04 19.29 21.15
CA ALA A 154 -4.25 20.30 21.82
C ALA A 154 -3.14 20.83 20.90
N VAL A 155 -2.64 22.03 21.16
CA VAL A 155 -1.52 22.63 20.43
C VAL A 155 -0.43 23.06 21.40
N THR A 156 0.82 22.89 20.96
CA THR A 156 1.98 23.37 21.70
C THR A 156 2.14 24.91 21.59
N GLU A 157 2.90 25.50 22.47
CA GLU A 157 3.24 26.93 22.38
C GLU A 157 4.25 27.18 21.25
N LEU A 158 4.07 28.29 20.51
CA LEU A 158 4.97 28.67 19.41
C LEU A 158 6.40 28.97 19.89
N ALA A 159 6.54 29.59 21.04
CA ALA A 159 7.83 29.96 21.58
C ALA A 159 8.53 28.81 22.32
N ASP A 160 7.75 27.86 22.83
CA ASP A 160 8.23 26.68 23.56
C ASP A 160 7.37 25.45 23.23
N PRO A 161 7.72 24.68 22.22
CA PRO A 161 6.93 23.51 21.82
C PRO A 161 6.94 22.37 22.85
N THR A 162 7.68 22.48 23.94
CA THR A 162 7.61 21.53 25.05
C THR A 162 6.51 21.88 26.06
N SER A 163 5.85 23.05 25.91
CA SER A 163 4.78 23.53 26.78
C SER A 163 3.42 23.49 26.07
N VAL A 164 2.41 23.13 26.83
CA VAL A 164 1.00 23.08 26.41
C VAL A 164 0.18 23.87 27.44
N LEU A 165 -0.72 24.71 26.99
CA LEU A 165 -1.62 25.41 27.91
C LEU A 165 -2.95 24.67 28.02
N PRO A 166 -3.51 24.48 29.23
CA PRO A 166 -4.66 23.61 29.46
C PRO A 166 -5.97 24.08 28.82
N PHE A 167 -6.01 25.34 28.35
CA PHE A 167 -7.18 25.90 27.66
C PHE A 167 -6.98 26.06 26.16
N LYS A 168 -5.82 25.66 25.62
CA LYS A 168 -5.53 25.65 24.16
C LYS A 168 -5.86 24.32 23.54
N TYR A 169 -7.11 23.95 23.60
CA TYR A 169 -7.60 22.74 22.94
C TYR A 169 -8.84 23.03 22.10
N GLY A 170 -9.04 22.24 21.08
CA GLY A 170 -10.23 22.17 20.23
C GLY A 170 -10.83 20.79 20.27
N SER A 171 -12.05 20.68 19.77
CA SER A 171 -12.76 19.43 19.67
C SER A 171 -13.31 19.23 18.24
N SER A 172 -13.43 18.00 17.82
CA SER A 172 -14.07 17.58 16.58
C SER A 172 -15.39 16.91 16.98
N GLU A 173 -16.50 17.68 16.92
CA GLU A 173 -17.75 17.31 17.59
C GLU A 173 -18.98 17.38 16.67
N ILE A 174 -18.83 17.32 15.35
CA ILE A 174 -20.01 17.23 14.47
C ILE A 174 -20.81 15.97 14.77
N ASP A 175 -20.10 14.88 15.02
CA ASP A 175 -20.68 13.62 15.52
C ASP A 175 -19.91 13.21 16.79
N PRO A 176 -20.55 12.63 17.82
CA PRO A 176 -19.86 12.18 19.01
C PRO A 176 -19.08 10.88 18.72
N ASP A 177 -17.96 11.04 18.02
CA ASP A 177 -17.04 9.97 17.66
C ASP A 177 -15.57 10.36 17.93
N PRO A 178 -14.70 9.41 18.30
CA PRO A 178 -13.33 9.71 18.68
C PRO A 178 -12.50 10.17 17.50
N VAL A 179 -11.56 11.09 17.72
CA VAL A 179 -10.50 11.43 16.80
C VAL A 179 -9.50 10.25 16.74
N VAL A 180 -9.34 9.64 15.59
CA VAL A 180 -8.45 8.48 15.41
C VAL A 180 -7.12 8.84 14.78
N ALA A 181 -7.06 9.94 14.02
CA ALA A 181 -5.83 10.42 13.43
C ALA A 181 -5.89 11.93 13.15
N LEU A 182 -4.73 12.56 13.06
CA LEU A 182 -4.55 13.92 12.57
C LEU A 182 -3.78 13.89 11.26
N LEU A 183 -4.17 14.72 10.29
CA LEU A 183 -3.47 14.94 9.04
C LEU A 183 -3.35 16.43 8.75
N THR A 184 -2.46 16.78 7.84
CA THR A 184 -2.37 18.15 7.31
C THR A 184 -2.39 18.11 5.79
N ILE A 185 -3.23 18.94 5.20
CA ILE A 185 -3.30 19.11 3.73
C ILE A 185 -3.21 20.61 3.49
N ARG A 186 -2.21 21.04 2.72
CA ARG A 186 -1.93 22.48 2.53
C ARG A 186 -1.71 23.13 3.89
N ASN A 187 -2.51 24.13 4.24
CA ASN A 187 -2.49 24.83 5.54
C ASN A 187 -3.70 24.49 6.39
N GLU A 188 -4.36 23.37 6.14
CA GLU A 188 -5.53 22.91 6.88
C GLU A 188 -5.16 21.74 7.79
N GLN A 189 -5.65 21.78 9.02
CA GLN A 189 -5.61 20.66 9.94
C GLN A 189 -6.83 19.79 9.70
N ILE A 190 -6.62 18.50 9.57
CA ILE A 190 -7.69 17.52 9.34
C ILE A 190 -7.78 16.62 10.56
N ALA A 191 -8.92 16.67 11.24
CA ALA A 191 -9.29 15.70 12.27
C ALA A 191 -10.03 14.53 11.60
N VAL A 192 -9.42 13.36 11.63
CA VAL A 192 -10.03 12.13 11.12
C VAL A 192 -10.63 11.41 12.29
N ASN A 193 -11.96 11.36 12.34
CA ASN A 193 -12.71 10.67 13.38
C ASN A 193 -13.14 9.27 12.89
N ARG A 194 -13.79 8.50 13.78
CA ARG A 194 -14.25 7.14 13.42
C ARG A 194 -15.30 7.13 12.31
N TYR A 195 -16.21 8.11 12.27
CA TYR A 195 -17.33 8.20 11.33
C TYR A 195 -17.41 9.52 10.56
N THR A 196 -16.56 10.49 10.92
CA THR A 196 -16.54 11.81 10.28
C THR A 196 -15.11 12.28 10.03
N ILE A 197 -14.93 13.26 9.16
CA ILE A 197 -13.67 13.97 8.99
C ILE A 197 -14.01 15.45 8.99
N GLU A 198 -13.32 16.22 9.84
CA GLU A 198 -13.48 17.65 9.97
C GLU A 198 -12.21 18.40 9.56
N MET A 199 -12.38 19.54 8.93
CA MET A 199 -11.28 20.41 8.48
C MET A 199 -11.26 21.67 9.30
N PHE A 200 -10.07 22.14 9.66
CA PHE A 200 -9.83 23.30 10.47
C PHE A 200 -8.79 24.22 9.83
N ASP A 201 -9.12 25.51 9.75
CA ASP A 201 -8.22 26.57 9.31
C ASP A 201 -7.59 27.28 10.48
N ASN A 202 -6.35 27.73 10.33
CA ASN A 202 -5.70 28.60 11.28
C ASN A 202 -6.24 30.03 11.17
N VAL A 203 -7.01 30.43 12.14
CA VAL A 203 -7.56 31.84 12.24
C VAL A 203 -6.80 32.68 13.24
N GLY A 204 -5.81 32.11 13.93
CA GLY A 204 -5.09 32.78 15.00
C GLY A 204 -5.92 32.91 16.27
N GLY A 205 -5.36 33.50 17.29
CA GLY A 205 -6.03 33.73 18.56
C GLY A 205 -5.17 33.33 19.75
N SER A 206 -5.61 33.78 20.94
CA SER A 206 -4.89 33.49 22.20
C SER A 206 -5.20 32.11 22.78
N ASN A 207 -6.32 31.51 22.36
CA ASN A 207 -6.74 30.18 22.76
C ASN A 207 -6.37 29.19 21.66
N TYR A 208 -7.23 28.19 21.37
CA TYR A 208 -7.03 27.25 20.26
C TYR A 208 -7.04 28.02 18.93
N PRO A 209 -5.96 27.98 18.13
CA PRO A 209 -5.80 28.85 16.97
C PRO A 209 -6.55 28.37 15.72
N PHE A 210 -7.10 27.15 15.73
CA PHE A 210 -7.77 26.58 14.57
C PHE A 210 -9.28 26.62 14.73
N GLN A 211 -9.98 26.97 13.66
CA GLN A 211 -11.43 27.00 13.59
C GLN A 211 -11.92 26.04 12.51
N ARG A 212 -12.99 25.31 12.82
CA ARG A 212 -13.62 24.41 11.87
C ARG A 212 -14.13 25.15 10.63
N VAL A 213 -13.88 24.57 9.46
CA VAL A 213 -14.36 25.06 8.17
C VAL A 213 -15.78 24.57 7.95
N ASP A 214 -16.76 25.48 7.93
CA ASP A 214 -18.15 25.13 7.74
C ASP A 214 -18.40 24.57 6.33
N GLY A 215 -19.12 23.44 6.26
CA GLY A 215 -19.47 22.78 4.98
C GLY A 215 -18.36 21.90 4.39
N ALA A 216 -17.17 21.84 5.02
CA ALA A 216 -16.06 20.98 4.55
C ALA A 216 -16.04 19.58 5.20
N GLN A 217 -16.99 19.29 6.08
CA GLN A 217 -17.05 18.00 6.79
C GLN A 217 -17.44 16.85 5.88
N ILE A 218 -16.78 15.71 6.03
CA ILE A 218 -17.09 14.45 5.36
C ILE A 218 -17.80 13.53 6.35
N MET A 219 -18.98 13.03 6.00
CA MET A 219 -19.79 12.15 6.86
C MET A 219 -19.36 10.68 6.74
N ARG A 220 -18.08 10.45 6.65
CA ARG A 220 -17.37 9.17 6.72
C ARG A 220 -16.02 9.40 7.38
N GLY A 221 -15.58 8.44 8.18
CA GLY A 221 -14.30 8.52 8.88
C GLY A 221 -13.50 7.23 8.78
N ALA A 222 -12.33 7.20 9.43
CA ALA A 222 -11.40 6.09 9.36
C ALA A 222 -11.63 5.06 10.46
N ILE A 223 -11.37 3.80 10.14
CA ILE A 223 -11.56 2.67 11.06
C ILE A 223 -10.45 2.56 12.12
N GLY A 224 -9.29 3.20 11.91
CA GLY A 224 -8.16 3.14 12.83
C GLY A 224 -7.11 4.23 12.58
N PRO A 225 -6.14 4.38 13.49
CA PRO A 225 -5.24 5.54 13.54
C PRO A 225 -4.24 5.62 12.37
N LYS A 226 -3.95 4.50 11.70
CA LYS A 226 -3.12 4.45 10.49
C LYS A 226 -3.92 4.13 9.24
N ALA A 227 -5.24 4.01 9.36
CA ALA A 227 -6.15 3.75 8.26
C ALA A 227 -6.51 5.00 7.45
N ALA A 228 -5.78 6.10 7.63
CA ALA A 228 -5.90 7.34 6.86
C ALA A 228 -4.52 7.92 6.54
N CYS A 229 -4.41 8.52 5.35
CA CYS A 229 -3.21 9.23 4.90
C CYS A 229 -3.56 10.31 3.88
N VAL A 230 -2.61 11.19 3.59
CA VAL A 230 -2.74 12.15 2.49
C VAL A 230 -2.41 11.47 1.17
N PHE A 231 -3.30 11.58 0.18
CA PHE A 231 -3.16 11.02 -1.15
C PHE A 231 -3.67 12.00 -2.21
N GLU A 232 -2.82 12.41 -3.15
CA GLU A 232 -3.15 13.37 -4.22
C GLU A 232 -3.89 14.63 -3.70
N GLU A 233 -3.35 15.27 -2.66
CA GLU A 233 -3.94 16.45 -2.00
C GLU A 233 -5.36 16.23 -1.42
N SER A 234 -5.70 15.00 -1.10
CA SER A 234 -6.97 14.59 -0.50
C SER A 234 -6.70 13.62 0.65
N VAL A 235 -7.71 13.34 1.46
CA VAL A 235 -7.64 12.32 2.50
C VAL A 235 -8.05 10.97 1.90
N ALA A 236 -7.14 10.00 1.87
CA ALA A 236 -7.49 8.61 1.61
C ALA A 236 -7.71 7.87 2.94
N PHE A 237 -8.77 7.08 3.05
CA PHE A 237 -9.06 6.37 4.28
C PHE A 237 -9.80 5.04 4.04
N ILE A 238 -9.55 4.09 4.96
CA ILE A 238 -10.35 2.87 5.09
C ILE A 238 -11.36 3.15 6.19
N GLY A 239 -12.64 3.09 5.88
CA GLY A 239 -13.65 3.34 6.88
C GLY A 239 -15.06 3.38 6.31
N SER A 240 -15.94 4.05 7.04
CA SER A 240 -17.37 4.08 6.71
C SER A 240 -18.06 5.25 7.42
N GLY A 241 -19.27 5.55 6.98
CA GLY A 241 -20.23 6.30 7.79
C GLY A 241 -20.90 5.38 8.83
N ARG A 242 -21.82 5.95 9.61
CA ARG A 242 -22.68 5.15 10.51
C ARG A 242 -23.59 4.24 9.67
N ASN A 243 -23.72 2.98 10.06
CA ASN A 243 -24.53 1.97 9.36
C ASN A 243 -24.08 1.65 7.92
N GLU A 244 -22.83 1.91 7.57
CA GLU A 244 -22.22 1.53 6.31
C GLU A 244 -21.15 0.45 6.53
N GLN A 245 -20.95 -0.43 5.53
CA GLN A 245 -19.82 -1.35 5.54
C GLN A 245 -18.52 -0.58 5.22
N PRO A 246 -17.38 -0.97 5.81
CA PRO A 246 -16.11 -0.36 5.48
C PRO A 246 -15.76 -0.48 3.99
N GLY A 247 -15.20 0.58 3.45
CA GLY A 247 -14.67 0.67 2.09
C GLY A 247 -13.41 1.54 2.08
N VAL A 248 -12.84 1.75 0.90
CA VAL A 248 -11.73 2.69 0.70
C VAL A 248 -12.26 3.92 -0.03
N TYR A 249 -11.99 5.07 0.55
CA TYR A 249 -12.47 6.35 0.06
C TYR A 249 -11.32 7.33 -0.11
N VAL A 250 -11.51 8.27 -1.03
CA VAL A 250 -10.71 9.49 -1.14
C VAL A 250 -11.65 10.67 -1.06
N GLY A 251 -11.35 11.63 -0.20
CA GLY A 251 -12.23 12.76 0.04
C GLY A 251 -11.51 14.07 0.31
N ASN A 252 -12.17 15.16 -0.03
CA ASN A 252 -11.75 16.53 0.22
C ASN A 252 -12.97 17.45 0.22
N ASN A 253 -12.92 18.54 0.98
CA ASN A 253 -13.93 19.61 0.97
C ASN A 253 -15.38 19.11 0.98
N GLY A 254 -15.76 18.38 2.01
CA GLY A 254 -17.15 17.98 2.27
C GLY A 254 -17.65 16.80 1.45
N SER A 255 -16.84 16.20 0.59
CA SER A 255 -17.24 15.05 -0.22
C SER A 255 -16.22 13.92 -0.19
N SER A 256 -16.67 12.69 -0.35
CA SER A 256 -15.79 11.54 -0.50
C SER A 256 -16.26 10.64 -1.64
N GLN A 257 -15.30 10.16 -2.42
CA GLN A 257 -15.52 9.20 -3.49
C GLN A 257 -14.99 7.83 -3.07
N LYS A 258 -15.81 6.79 -3.29
CA LYS A 258 -15.39 5.42 -3.09
C LYS A 258 -14.49 4.97 -4.23
N ILE A 259 -13.29 4.48 -3.91
CA ILE A 259 -12.34 3.93 -4.87
C ILE A 259 -12.22 2.40 -4.78
N SER A 260 -12.71 1.80 -3.70
CA SER A 260 -12.77 0.35 -3.59
C SER A 260 -13.80 -0.25 -4.54
N THR A 261 -13.43 -1.33 -5.19
CA THR A 261 -14.34 -2.16 -5.99
C THR A 261 -15.10 -3.13 -5.09
N VAL A 262 -16.15 -3.75 -5.63
CA VAL A 262 -16.90 -4.79 -4.90
C VAL A 262 -15.98 -5.90 -4.39
N GLU A 263 -14.93 -6.27 -5.13
CA GLU A 263 -13.99 -7.29 -4.69
C GLU A 263 -13.12 -6.82 -3.53
N VAL A 264 -12.65 -5.56 -3.54
CA VAL A 264 -11.93 -4.97 -2.39
C VAL A 264 -12.81 -4.94 -1.16
N ASP A 265 -14.08 -4.53 -1.31
CA ASP A 265 -15.04 -4.52 -0.19
C ASP A 265 -15.27 -5.92 0.39
N ARG A 266 -15.35 -6.95 -0.45
CA ARG A 266 -15.44 -8.34 -0.02
C ARG A 266 -14.21 -8.79 0.77
N ILE A 267 -13.01 -8.38 0.32
CA ILE A 267 -11.77 -8.65 1.05
C ILE A 267 -11.83 -7.96 2.42
N LEU A 268 -12.22 -6.69 2.48
CA LEU A 268 -12.37 -5.97 3.74
C LEU A 268 -13.39 -6.65 4.67
N ALA A 269 -14.51 -7.13 4.14
CA ALA A 269 -15.55 -7.83 4.89
C ALA A 269 -15.11 -9.18 5.50
N THR A 270 -13.95 -9.72 5.09
CA THR A 270 -13.38 -10.94 5.72
C THR A 270 -12.71 -10.67 7.06
N PHE A 271 -12.43 -9.41 7.37
CA PHE A 271 -11.76 -8.98 8.60
C PHE A 271 -12.76 -8.40 9.59
N THR A 272 -12.48 -8.58 10.87
CA THR A 272 -13.21 -7.89 11.93
C THR A 272 -12.83 -6.41 11.98
N GLU A 273 -13.65 -5.57 12.60
CA GLU A 273 -13.36 -4.16 12.78
C GLU A 273 -12.04 -3.94 13.53
N GLN A 274 -11.76 -4.73 14.56
CA GLN A 274 -10.50 -4.69 15.30
C GLN A 274 -9.27 -5.02 14.42
N GLN A 275 -9.40 -5.96 13.50
CA GLN A 275 -8.34 -6.27 12.54
C GLN A 275 -8.15 -5.16 11.51
N LEU A 276 -9.23 -4.56 11.02
CA LEU A 276 -9.16 -3.43 10.11
C LEU A 276 -8.61 -2.16 10.76
N ALA A 277 -8.83 -1.97 12.07
CA ALA A 277 -8.24 -0.86 12.83
C ALA A 277 -6.70 -0.91 12.87
N LEU A 278 -6.10 -2.08 12.64
CA LEU A 278 -4.65 -2.27 12.52
C LEU A 278 -4.13 -2.05 11.09
N ALA A 279 -5.01 -1.82 10.12
CA ALA A 279 -4.61 -1.55 8.75
C ALA A 279 -3.80 -0.24 8.65
N VAL A 280 -2.84 -0.23 7.75
CA VAL A 280 -1.99 0.94 7.49
C VAL A 280 -2.17 1.38 6.05
N LEU A 281 -2.53 2.64 5.85
CA LEU A 281 -2.47 3.31 4.56
C LEU A 281 -1.19 4.12 4.44
N GLU A 282 -0.52 3.99 3.32
CA GLU A 282 0.61 4.84 2.96
C GLU A 282 0.69 5.05 1.45
N THR A 283 1.39 6.09 1.05
CA THR A 283 1.46 6.50 -0.35
C THR A 283 2.87 6.47 -0.88
N ARG A 284 2.99 6.18 -2.16
CA ARG A 284 4.25 6.27 -2.89
C ARG A 284 3.99 6.74 -4.31
N ASN A 285 4.62 7.84 -4.67
CA ASN A 285 4.58 8.36 -6.03
C ASN A 285 5.93 8.09 -6.70
N ASP A 286 5.92 7.39 -7.81
CA ASP A 286 7.07 7.25 -8.68
C ASP A 286 6.76 7.83 -10.07
N ASN A 287 7.74 7.81 -11.00
CA ASN A 287 7.66 8.54 -12.28
C ASN A 287 6.41 8.25 -13.13
N ALA A 288 5.72 7.14 -12.91
CA ALA A 288 4.59 6.70 -13.73
C ALA A 288 3.35 6.34 -12.92
N HIS A 289 3.47 6.20 -11.62
CA HIS A 289 2.45 5.64 -10.76
C HIS A 289 2.23 6.50 -9.52
N SER A 290 0.97 6.66 -9.13
CA SER A 290 0.54 7.20 -7.85
C SER A 290 -0.14 6.08 -7.07
N HIS A 291 0.61 5.45 -6.18
CA HIS A 291 0.19 4.27 -5.45
C HIS A 291 -0.33 4.62 -4.06
N LEU A 292 -1.49 4.08 -3.72
CA LEU A 292 -2.02 4.00 -2.36
C LEU A 292 -1.93 2.55 -1.88
N TYR A 293 -1.05 2.29 -0.93
CA TYR A 293 -0.87 0.98 -0.31
C TYR A 293 -1.85 0.80 0.85
N MET A 294 -2.56 -0.29 0.85
CA MET A 294 -3.43 -0.72 1.92
C MET A 294 -2.88 -2.02 2.52
N HIS A 295 -2.15 -1.90 3.61
CA HIS A 295 -1.58 -3.03 4.33
C HIS A 295 -2.62 -3.66 5.25
N LEU A 296 -3.11 -4.83 4.85
CA LEU A 296 -4.03 -5.66 5.62
C LEU A 296 -3.24 -6.75 6.37
N PRO A 297 -3.85 -7.45 7.34
CA PRO A 297 -3.16 -8.48 8.11
C PRO A 297 -2.55 -9.62 7.29
N ASP A 298 -3.17 -10.00 6.18
CA ASP A 298 -2.77 -11.15 5.35
C ASP A 298 -2.19 -10.79 3.98
N ARG A 299 -2.35 -9.54 3.52
CA ARG A 299 -1.90 -9.07 2.19
C ARG A 299 -1.83 -7.56 2.14
N THR A 300 -1.22 -7.03 1.10
CA THR A 300 -1.32 -5.61 0.77
C THR A 300 -2.03 -5.44 -0.57
N LEU A 301 -3.08 -4.64 -0.59
CA LEU A 301 -3.71 -4.19 -1.81
C LEU A 301 -3.16 -2.81 -2.18
N VAL A 302 -2.96 -2.58 -3.45
CA VAL A 302 -2.45 -1.29 -3.96
C VAL A 302 -3.42 -0.76 -5.00
N PHE A 303 -3.86 0.46 -4.80
CA PHE A 303 -4.58 1.24 -5.80
C PHE A 303 -3.61 2.13 -6.57
N ASP A 304 -3.71 2.14 -7.89
CA ASP A 304 -2.92 3.01 -8.76
C ASP A 304 -3.80 4.07 -9.39
N ALA A 305 -3.70 5.30 -8.91
CA ALA A 305 -4.50 6.40 -9.42
C ALA A 305 -4.13 6.78 -10.86
N SER A 306 -2.84 6.77 -11.19
CA SER A 306 -2.36 7.10 -12.55
C SER A 306 -2.85 6.08 -13.57
N ALA A 307 -2.72 4.78 -13.27
CA ALA A 307 -3.22 3.72 -14.12
C ALA A 307 -4.75 3.75 -14.22
N SER A 308 -5.45 4.03 -13.12
CA SER A 308 -6.92 4.12 -13.10
C SER A 308 -7.43 5.26 -13.98
N LYS A 309 -6.77 6.41 -13.98
CA LYS A 309 -7.08 7.53 -14.88
C LYS A 309 -6.86 7.16 -16.36
N ALA A 310 -5.79 6.41 -16.64
CA ALA A 310 -5.45 6.02 -18.02
C ALA A 310 -6.41 4.99 -18.63
N VAL A 311 -6.99 4.10 -17.83
CA VAL A 311 -7.93 3.06 -18.29
C VAL A 311 -9.39 3.35 -17.95
N GLU A 312 -9.68 4.49 -17.33
CA GLU A 312 -11.01 4.93 -16.89
C GLU A 312 -11.72 3.89 -15.98
N ALA A 313 -10.94 3.14 -15.21
CA ALA A 313 -11.43 2.12 -14.29
C ALA A 313 -10.49 1.95 -13.11
N ALA A 314 -11.01 1.56 -11.95
CA ALA A 314 -10.19 1.35 -10.76
C ALA A 314 -9.17 0.20 -10.97
N VAL A 315 -7.89 0.53 -10.96
CA VAL A 315 -6.79 -0.43 -11.11
C VAL A 315 -6.24 -0.79 -9.74
N TRP A 316 -6.38 -2.06 -9.39
CA TRP A 316 -5.90 -2.65 -8.15
C TRP A 316 -4.96 -3.81 -8.44
N PHE A 317 -3.98 -4.02 -7.58
CA PHE A 317 -3.15 -5.22 -7.57
C PHE A 317 -2.79 -5.60 -6.13
N THR A 318 -2.27 -6.81 -5.95
CA THR A 318 -1.95 -7.37 -4.64
C THR A 318 -0.45 -7.54 -4.50
N LEU A 319 0.09 -7.19 -3.34
CA LEU A 319 1.47 -7.50 -2.96
C LEU A 319 1.49 -8.49 -1.80
N THR A 320 2.42 -9.43 -1.86
CA THR A 320 2.66 -10.42 -0.83
C THR A 320 4.14 -10.82 -0.81
N SER A 321 4.69 -11.09 0.36
CA SER A 321 6.04 -11.66 0.49
C SER A 321 6.02 -13.19 0.70
N SER A 322 4.88 -13.84 0.43
CA SER A 322 4.72 -15.28 0.55
C SER A 322 4.99 -15.99 -0.78
N LEU A 323 5.58 -17.18 -0.72
CA LEU A 323 5.73 -18.06 -1.86
C LEU A 323 4.45 -18.87 -2.14
N VAL A 324 3.63 -19.12 -1.11
CA VAL A 324 2.39 -19.90 -1.21
C VAL A 324 1.27 -19.13 -0.52
N GLY A 325 0.12 -18.99 -1.19
CA GLY A 325 -1.01 -18.26 -0.66
C GLY A 325 -0.78 -16.75 -0.52
N PHE A 326 -1.46 -16.12 0.41
CA PHE A 326 -1.24 -14.73 0.77
C PHE A 326 -0.50 -14.65 2.11
N GLY A 327 0.35 -13.67 2.25
CA GLY A 327 1.07 -13.35 3.46
C GLY A 327 1.37 -11.86 3.50
N GLN A 328 1.74 -11.36 4.65
CA GLN A 328 2.08 -9.96 4.84
C GLN A 328 3.17 -9.52 3.85
N TYR A 329 2.96 -8.39 3.18
CA TYR A 329 3.99 -7.74 2.40
C TYR A 329 5.03 -7.12 3.33
N ARG A 330 6.28 -7.50 3.17
CA ARG A 330 7.39 -7.15 4.08
C ARG A 330 8.04 -5.82 3.72
N ALA A 331 7.24 -4.83 3.32
CA ALA A 331 7.67 -3.45 3.13
C ALA A 331 6.61 -2.51 3.69
N ARG A 332 7.03 -1.56 4.50
CA ARG A 332 6.24 -0.45 5.04
C ARG A 332 7.11 0.79 5.21
N TYR A 333 6.45 1.93 5.43
CA TYR A 333 7.09 3.21 5.72
C TYR A 333 8.02 3.62 4.57
N PHE A 334 7.41 3.78 3.37
CA PHE A 334 8.13 4.25 2.19
C PHE A 334 8.54 5.70 2.36
N VAL A 335 9.85 5.93 2.32
CA VAL A 335 10.46 7.25 2.51
C VAL A 335 11.46 7.51 1.38
N TRP A 336 11.31 8.64 0.69
CA TRP A 336 12.32 9.08 -0.27
C TRP A 336 13.51 9.68 0.46
N ALA A 337 14.63 9.00 0.41
CA ALA A 337 15.91 9.44 0.98
C ALA A 337 17.07 8.88 0.16
N TYR A 338 18.17 9.61 0.08
CA TYR A 338 19.38 9.18 -0.64
C TYR A 338 19.11 8.81 -2.10
N ASP A 339 18.27 9.59 -2.80
CA ASP A 339 17.84 9.39 -4.19
C ASP A 339 17.22 8.02 -4.48
N ARG A 340 16.54 7.43 -3.49
CA ARG A 340 15.87 6.14 -3.60
C ARG A 340 14.69 6.02 -2.63
N TRP A 341 13.79 5.12 -2.95
CA TRP A 341 12.74 4.73 -2.02
C TRP A 341 13.30 3.77 -0.97
N CYS A 342 13.52 4.31 0.22
CA CYS A 342 13.81 3.54 1.41
C CYS A 342 12.53 2.97 2.01
N LEU A 343 12.64 1.83 2.68
CA LEU A 343 11.50 1.12 3.29
C LEU A 343 12.00 0.28 4.47
N CYS A 344 11.06 -0.10 5.32
CA CYS A 344 11.31 -0.90 6.50
C CYS A 344 10.56 -2.24 6.44
N ASP A 345 11.14 -3.27 7.04
CA ASP A 345 10.46 -4.55 7.21
C ASP A 345 9.56 -4.51 8.46
N PRO A 346 8.23 -4.65 8.33
CA PRO A 346 7.34 -4.67 9.49
C PRO A 346 7.49 -5.91 10.39
N GLY A 347 8.25 -6.91 9.95
CA GLY A 347 8.51 -8.13 10.70
C GLY A 347 9.90 -8.22 11.30
N SER A 348 10.77 -7.23 11.09
CA SER A 348 12.14 -7.22 11.63
C SER A 348 12.73 -5.80 11.68
N ALA A 349 13.95 -5.69 12.20
CA ALA A 349 14.72 -4.44 12.25
C ALA A 349 15.38 -4.05 10.91
N ARG A 350 15.08 -4.74 9.81
CA ARG A 350 15.73 -4.49 8.51
C ARG A 350 15.21 -3.21 7.87
N VAL A 351 16.17 -2.43 7.38
CA VAL A 351 15.91 -1.29 6.49
C VAL A 351 16.44 -1.62 5.10
N GLY A 352 15.72 -1.25 4.09
CA GLY A 352 16.04 -1.58 2.72
C GLY A 352 15.60 -0.51 1.73
N ARG A 353 15.66 -0.89 0.46
CA ARG A 353 15.20 -0.07 -0.67
C ARG A 353 14.30 -0.88 -1.60
N ALA A 354 13.40 -0.19 -2.28
CA ALA A 354 12.72 -0.73 -3.43
C ALA A 354 13.65 -0.73 -4.63
N ASP A 355 13.70 -1.84 -5.38
CA ASP A 355 14.57 -2.00 -6.55
C ASP A 355 13.78 -2.67 -7.69
N GLN A 356 13.67 -1.97 -8.82
CA GLN A 356 12.93 -2.45 -9.99
C GLN A 356 13.71 -3.48 -10.83
N THR A 357 14.99 -3.68 -10.54
CA THR A 357 15.83 -4.62 -11.30
C THR A 357 15.75 -6.05 -10.78
N VAL A 358 15.21 -6.23 -9.58
CA VAL A 358 14.99 -7.53 -8.93
C VAL A 358 13.54 -7.63 -8.47
N SER A 359 13.07 -8.86 -8.19
CA SER A 359 11.70 -9.13 -7.73
C SER A 359 11.66 -9.97 -6.46
N THR A 360 12.83 -10.29 -5.87
CA THR A 360 12.92 -11.01 -4.60
C THR A 360 12.67 -10.06 -3.43
N HIS A 361 12.11 -10.57 -2.34
CA HIS A 361 11.89 -9.80 -1.12
C HIS A 361 12.89 -10.21 -0.06
N TRP A 362 13.81 -9.32 0.30
CA TRP A 362 14.88 -9.55 1.29
C TRP A 362 15.77 -10.76 0.95
N GLY A 363 15.92 -11.07 -0.35
CA GLY A 363 16.63 -12.24 -0.86
C GLY A 363 15.78 -13.50 -1.04
N ASP A 364 14.57 -13.52 -0.49
CA ASP A 364 13.65 -14.66 -0.62
C ASP A 364 12.85 -14.58 -1.93
N ALA A 365 12.63 -15.74 -2.57
CA ALA A 365 11.74 -15.84 -3.72
C ALA A 365 10.28 -15.66 -3.28
N VAL A 366 9.52 -14.92 -4.07
CA VAL A 366 8.07 -14.74 -3.88
C VAL A 366 7.31 -15.16 -5.12
N ARG A 367 6.04 -15.49 -4.96
CA ARG A 367 5.19 -15.85 -6.11
C ARG A 367 4.69 -14.61 -6.83
N TRP A 368 4.41 -14.77 -8.11
CA TRP A 368 3.55 -13.87 -8.86
C TRP A 368 2.44 -14.66 -9.57
N GLU A 369 1.33 -14.00 -9.80
CA GLU A 369 0.16 -14.60 -10.42
C GLU A 369 -0.66 -13.53 -11.14
N PHE A 370 -1.23 -13.88 -12.28
CA PHE A 370 -2.32 -13.12 -12.89
C PHE A 370 -3.25 -14.05 -13.67
N ALA A 371 -4.49 -13.63 -13.84
CA ALA A 371 -5.48 -14.33 -14.62
C ALA A 371 -6.07 -13.40 -15.70
N THR A 372 -6.65 -14.01 -16.72
CA THR A 372 -7.34 -13.28 -17.79
C THR A 372 -8.82 -13.11 -17.47
N THR A 373 -9.47 -12.23 -18.20
CA THR A 373 -10.93 -12.23 -18.31
C THR A 373 -11.42 -13.52 -18.98
N PHE A 374 -12.71 -13.81 -18.87
CA PHE A 374 -13.28 -14.94 -19.60
C PHE A 374 -13.27 -14.69 -21.11
N ALA A 375 -12.63 -15.61 -21.84
CA ALA A 375 -12.79 -15.68 -23.29
C ALA A 375 -14.13 -16.37 -23.59
N TYR A 376 -14.92 -15.78 -24.48
CA TYR A 376 -16.24 -16.28 -24.89
C TYR A 376 -16.33 -16.27 -26.41
N ASN A 377 -16.92 -17.30 -27.00
CA ASN A 377 -17.08 -17.46 -28.44
C ASN A 377 -18.57 -17.62 -28.82
N GLU A 378 -19.39 -16.67 -28.44
CA GLU A 378 -20.83 -16.59 -28.82
C GLU A 378 -21.62 -17.90 -28.57
N GLY A 379 -21.29 -18.63 -27.49
CA GLY A 379 -21.92 -19.93 -27.20
C GLY A 379 -21.42 -21.09 -28.02
N LYS A 380 -20.55 -20.86 -29.01
CA LYS A 380 -19.89 -21.90 -29.80
C LYS A 380 -18.63 -22.36 -29.09
N GLY A 381 -18.38 -23.65 -29.15
CA GLY A 381 -17.11 -24.18 -28.61
C GLY A 381 -15.90 -23.70 -29.42
N ALA A 382 -14.71 -23.80 -28.82
CA ALA A 382 -13.45 -23.61 -29.54
C ALA A 382 -12.36 -24.53 -29.04
N ILE A 383 -11.49 -24.97 -29.93
CA ILE A 383 -10.26 -25.71 -29.60
C ILE A 383 -9.15 -24.67 -29.38
N VAL A 384 -8.47 -24.79 -28.25
CA VAL A 384 -7.32 -23.95 -27.91
C VAL A 384 -6.04 -24.70 -28.31
N ASN A 385 -5.54 -24.37 -29.50
CA ASN A 385 -4.37 -25.04 -30.07
C ASN A 385 -3.07 -24.63 -29.38
N ALA A 386 -2.90 -23.34 -29.12
CA ALA A 386 -1.73 -22.78 -28.48
C ALA A 386 -2.07 -21.52 -27.70
N ILE A 387 -1.32 -21.30 -26.62
CA ILE A 387 -1.31 -20.06 -25.86
C ILE A 387 0.13 -19.58 -25.81
N GLU A 388 0.39 -18.34 -26.20
CA GLU A 388 1.70 -17.73 -26.15
C GLU A 388 1.66 -16.47 -25.31
N LEU A 389 2.52 -16.42 -24.30
CA LEU A 389 2.72 -15.26 -23.45
C LEU A 389 3.87 -14.43 -24.01
N VAL A 390 3.56 -13.27 -24.56
CA VAL A 390 4.57 -12.34 -25.09
C VAL A 390 5.14 -11.55 -23.91
N ALA A 391 6.39 -11.84 -23.56
CA ALA A 391 7.05 -11.28 -22.40
C ALA A 391 8.54 -11.02 -22.66
N ILE A 392 9.13 -10.12 -21.90
CA ILE A 392 10.58 -9.90 -21.89
C ILE A 392 11.19 -10.95 -20.97
N THR A 393 11.96 -11.89 -21.55
CA THR A 393 12.60 -13.02 -20.88
C THR A 393 14.09 -12.80 -20.64
N GLY A 394 14.76 -13.77 -20.02
CA GLY A 394 16.23 -13.78 -19.86
C GLY A 394 16.77 -12.85 -18.77
N ARG A 395 15.98 -12.55 -17.77
CA ARG A 395 16.33 -11.72 -16.61
C ARG A 395 16.39 -12.50 -15.30
N SER A 396 16.65 -13.81 -15.37
CA SER A 396 16.87 -14.64 -14.19
C SER A 396 18.23 -14.41 -13.56
N ALA A 397 18.43 -14.81 -12.31
CA ALA A 397 19.75 -14.87 -11.70
C ALA A 397 20.65 -15.90 -12.39
N LEU A 398 21.96 -15.75 -12.30
CA LEU A 398 22.92 -16.69 -12.86
C LEU A 398 22.75 -18.09 -12.23
N GLY A 399 22.66 -19.11 -13.08
CA GLY A 399 22.49 -20.49 -12.65
C GLY A 399 21.05 -20.89 -12.28
N VAL A 400 20.08 -19.97 -12.42
CA VAL A 400 18.65 -20.23 -12.20
C VAL A 400 17.95 -20.48 -13.54
N ASP A 401 17.18 -21.55 -13.63
CA ASP A 401 16.29 -21.87 -14.76
C ASP A 401 14.82 -21.76 -14.29
N PRO A 402 14.23 -20.56 -14.30
CA PRO A 402 12.92 -20.34 -13.74
C PRO A 402 11.82 -20.98 -14.59
N THR A 403 10.75 -21.40 -13.94
CA THR A 403 9.60 -22.00 -14.58
C THR A 403 8.35 -21.16 -14.45
N ILE A 404 7.48 -21.25 -15.44
CA ILE A 404 6.15 -20.62 -15.47
C ILE A 404 5.13 -21.71 -15.70
N SER A 405 4.07 -21.69 -14.90
CA SER A 405 2.93 -22.57 -15.08
C SER A 405 1.70 -21.82 -15.56
N THR A 406 0.89 -22.52 -16.33
CA THR A 406 -0.45 -22.05 -16.69
C THR A 406 -1.49 -23.09 -16.37
N SER A 407 -2.65 -22.64 -15.92
CA SER A 407 -3.85 -23.44 -15.70
C SER A 407 -5.08 -22.70 -16.25
N TYR A 408 -6.15 -23.43 -16.51
CA TYR A 408 -7.38 -22.85 -17.02
C TYR A 408 -8.60 -23.33 -16.27
N THR A 409 -9.65 -22.56 -16.36
CA THR A 409 -10.98 -22.94 -15.88
C THR A 409 -12.02 -22.75 -16.99
N THR A 410 -12.97 -23.68 -17.05
CA THR A 410 -14.13 -23.64 -17.97
C THR A 410 -15.45 -23.50 -17.23
N ASP A 411 -15.43 -23.57 -15.92
CA ASP A 411 -16.58 -23.40 -15.01
C ASP A 411 -16.38 -22.21 -14.06
N GLY A 412 -15.19 -21.58 -14.08
CA GLY A 412 -14.83 -20.48 -13.21
C GLY A 412 -14.51 -20.87 -11.76
N VAL A 413 -14.66 -22.13 -11.40
CA VAL A 413 -14.48 -22.64 -10.02
C VAL A 413 -13.28 -23.57 -9.93
N GLN A 414 -13.22 -24.58 -10.78
CA GLN A 414 -12.15 -25.58 -10.79
C GLN A 414 -11.08 -25.22 -11.80
N TRP A 415 -9.84 -25.34 -11.40
CA TRP A 415 -8.68 -25.08 -12.24
C TRP A 415 -8.06 -26.40 -12.71
N SER A 416 -7.68 -26.44 -13.97
CA SER A 416 -6.98 -27.58 -14.55
C SER A 416 -5.62 -27.80 -13.87
N GLN A 417 -5.05 -28.98 -14.05
CA GLN A 417 -3.66 -29.23 -13.65
C GLN A 417 -2.72 -28.21 -14.31
N PRO A 418 -1.77 -27.63 -13.55
CA PRO A 418 -0.81 -26.67 -14.08
C PRO A 418 0.08 -27.32 -15.15
N ARG A 419 0.34 -26.60 -16.23
CA ARG A 419 1.30 -26.98 -17.27
C ARG A 419 2.48 -26.04 -17.22
N THR A 420 3.65 -26.56 -16.96
CA THR A 420 4.87 -25.79 -16.70
C THR A 420 5.78 -25.79 -17.92
N ILE A 421 6.43 -24.66 -18.19
CA ILE A 421 7.52 -24.49 -19.17
C ILE A 421 8.65 -23.70 -18.53
N ASN A 422 9.85 -23.79 -19.11
CA ASN A 422 10.99 -22.96 -18.70
C ASN A 422 10.81 -21.54 -19.23
N ALA A 423 11.10 -20.56 -18.38
CA ALA A 423 11.02 -19.14 -18.72
C ALA A 423 12.28 -18.60 -19.41
N GLY A 424 13.34 -19.37 -19.42
CA GLY A 424 14.64 -19.04 -19.98
C GLY A 424 15.65 -18.57 -18.91
N THR A 425 16.87 -19.09 -19.03
CA THR A 425 18.00 -18.73 -18.18
C THR A 425 18.48 -17.30 -18.46
N LEU A 426 19.41 -16.78 -17.68
CA LEU A 426 20.04 -15.48 -17.88
C LEU A 426 20.52 -15.32 -19.32
N GLY A 427 20.12 -14.24 -19.99
CA GLY A 427 20.45 -13.92 -21.36
C GLY A 427 19.57 -14.57 -22.43
N ALA A 428 18.67 -15.51 -22.11
CA ALA A 428 17.74 -16.14 -23.04
C ALA A 428 16.60 -15.19 -23.46
N ARG A 429 16.92 -14.08 -24.11
CA ARG A 429 15.97 -13.00 -24.46
C ARG A 429 15.00 -13.35 -25.58
N ALA A 430 15.29 -14.40 -26.36
CA ALA A 430 14.45 -14.87 -27.45
C ALA A 430 13.57 -16.08 -27.04
N GLN A 431 13.50 -16.41 -25.76
CA GLN A 431 12.70 -17.53 -25.26
C GLN A 431 11.21 -17.26 -25.51
N ARG A 432 10.57 -18.14 -26.28
CA ARG A 432 9.12 -18.10 -26.48
C ARG A 432 8.41 -18.85 -25.36
N LEU A 433 7.42 -18.23 -24.76
CA LEU A 433 6.59 -18.81 -23.70
C LEU A 433 5.30 -19.34 -24.31
N CYS A 434 5.37 -20.53 -24.92
CA CYS A 434 4.28 -21.12 -25.68
C CYS A 434 3.86 -22.48 -25.14
N TRP A 435 2.59 -22.62 -24.78
CA TRP A 435 1.94 -23.88 -24.39
C TRP A 435 1.05 -24.36 -25.52
N ARG A 436 1.31 -25.56 -26.03
CA ARG A 436 0.55 -26.18 -27.12
C ARG A 436 -0.49 -27.17 -26.58
N LYS A 437 -1.50 -27.51 -27.39
CA LYS A 437 -2.55 -28.51 -27.10
C LYS A 437 -3.26 -28.17 -25.77
N GLN A 438 -3.85 -27.00 -25.68
CA GLN A 438 -4.45 -26.48 -24.45
C GLN A 438 -5.90 -26.94 -24.23
N GLY A 439 -6.39 -27.93 -24.99
CA GLY A 439 -7.73 -28.47 -24.86
C GLY A 439 -8.79 -27.59 -25.55
N PHE A 440 -10.01 -27.68 -25.08
CA PHE A 440 -11.12 -26.91 -25.67
C PHE A 440 -11.87 -26.09 -24.62
N MET A 441 -12.65 -25.17 -25.06
CA MET A 441 -13.66 -24.47 -24.27
C MET A 441 -15.05 -24.75 -24.87
N ARG A 442 -16.03 -24.97 -24.01
CA ARG A 442 -17.41 -25.19 -24.43
C ARG A 442 -18.17 -23.86 -24.49
N ASN A 443 -18.16 -23.08 -23.45
CA ASN A 443 -18.81 -21.77 -23.37
C ASN A 443 -17.77 -20.68 -23.19
N TYR A 444 -17.09 -20.67 -22.05
CA TYR A 444 -16.09 -19.67 -21.69
C TYR A 444 -14.87 -20.34 -21.06
N ARG A 445 -13.78 -19.61 -21.05
CA ARG A 445 -12.52 -20.06 -20.47
C ARG A 445 -11.75 -18.87 -19.91
N ALA A 446 -11.24 -18.99 -18.70
CA ALA A 446 -10.22 -18.10 -18.16
C ALA A 446 -8.90 -18.84 -18.03
N GLN A 447 -7.82 -18.11 -18.21
CA GLN A 447 -6.46 -18.61 -18.11
C GLN A 447 -5.74 -17.94 -16.95
N ARG A 448 -4.98 -18.72 -16.15
CA ARG A 448 -4.16 -18.24 -15.05
C ARG A 448 -2.71 -18.58 -15.31
N PHE A 449 -1.83 -17.64 -14.99
CA PHE A 449 -0.38 -17.78 -15.08
C PHE A 449 0.24 -17.56 -13.72
N GLN A 450 1.20 -18.39 -13.37
CA GLN A 450 1.87 -18.37 -12.08
C GLN A 450 3.36 -18.64 -12.27
N GLY A 451 4.18 -17.98 -11.45
CA GLY A 451 5.62 -18.20 -11.37
C GLY A 451 6.18 -17.65 -10.06
N THR A 452 7.50 -17.69 -9.97
CA THR A 452 8.23 -17.09 -8.85
C THR A 452 9.01 -15.88 -9.31
N SER A 453 9.50 -15.08 -8.36
CA SER A 453 10.35 -13.91 -8.63
C SER A 453 11.67 -14.26 -9.34
N ASP A 454 12.06 -15.54 -9.38
CA ASP A 454 13.18 -16.01 -10.19
C ASP A 454 12.96 -15.79 -11.67
N ALA A 455 11.69 -15.84 -12.13
CA ALA A 455 11.26 -15.43 -13.47
C ALA A 455 10.86 -13.93 -13.45
N HIS A 456 11.83 -13.05 -13.53
CA HIS A 456 11.61 -11.60 -13.61
C HIS A 456 11.12 -11.21 -15.01
N LEU A 457 9.80 -11.19 -15.22
CA LEU A 457 9.16 -11.04 -16.52
C LEU A 457 8.29 -9.78 -16.58
N ALA A 458 8.45 -9.00 -17.67
CA ALA A 458 7.43 -8.03 -18.07
C ALA A 458 6.55 -8.67 -19.15
N VAL A 459 5.26 -8.85 -18.83
CA VAL A 459 4.28 -9.50 -19.69
C VAL A 459 3.51 -8.45 -20.47
N MET A 460 3.64 -8.48 -21.80
CA MET A 460 3.04 -7.46 -22.66
C MET A 460 1.70 -7.89 -23.23
N ARG A 461 1.54 -9.19 -23.55
CA ARG A 461 0.38 -9.62 -24.33
C ARG A 461 0.19 -11.13 -24.20
N LEU A 462 -1.05 -11.57 -24.31
CA LEU A 462 -1.43 -12.96 -24.44
C LEU A 462 -2.00 -13.21 -25.84
N GLU A 463 -1.41 -14.14 -26.57
CA GLU A 463 -1.88 -14.60 -27.87
C GLU A 463 -2.46 -16.02 -27.76
N VAL A 464 -3.63 -16.20 -28.32
CA VAL A 464 -4.32 -17.49 -28.30
C VAL A 464 -4.66 -17.93 -29.71
N GLY A 465 -4.16 -19.08 -30.10
CA GLY A 465 -4.54 -19.78 -31.33
C GLY A 465 -5.82 -20.58 -31.08
N LEU A 466 -6.94 -20.10 -31.64
CA LEU A 466 -8.26 -20.72 -31.49
C LEU A 466 -8.74 -21.29 -32.82
N GLU A 467 -9.39 -22.43 -32.75
CA GLU A 467 -10.19 -23.02 -33.84
C GLU A 467 -11.65 -23.07 -33.36
N GLY A 468 -12.49 -22.26 -33.97
CA GLY A 468 -13.90 -22.22 -33.64
C GLY A 468 -14.62 -23.50 -34.07
N LEU A 469 -15.49 -24.01 -33.21
CA LEU A 469 -16.37 -25.10 -33.54
C LEU A 469 -17.66 -24.54 -34.15
N ALA A 470 -18.28 -25.30 -35.02
CA ALA A 470 -19.49 -24.86 -35.74
C ALA A 470 -20.74 -24.81 -34.82
N TYR A 471 -20.70 -25.49 -33.68
CA TYR A 471 -21.80 -25.61 -32.70
C TYR A 471 -21.28 -25.95 -31.31
#